data_ce7c8955a7fa9d2c71bcb4227ce002dd
#
_entry.id   ce7c8955a7fa9d2c71bcb4227ce002dd
#
_cell.length_a   1.000
_cell.length_b   1.000
_cell.length_c   1.000
_cell.angle_alpha   90.00
_cell.angle_beta   90.00
_cell.angle_gamma   90.00
#
_symmetry.space_group_name_H-M   'P 1'
#
loop_
_entity.id
_entity.type
_entity.pdbx_description
1 polymer ?
#
loop_
_entity_poly.entity_id
_entity_poly.type
_entity_poly.pdbx_seq_one_letter_code
_entity_poly.pdbx_strand_id
1 'polypeptide(L)'
;MKTARDFMLEIPVLTYHDGITKARQILRDDRYREVYVTGVKKDLLGYIDITDALRVTATKSNVTVEGFVKEAASAGPDTSIESVAQSMRKFSTDSAVIVDPCRHILGGVLLSDLFPVIISRNELSGRVSTRMSTKIATADPNDTLQQIHAKIVESGFTAFPVIRKKRIVGFISRRDLIRSGGVRSSLAQNSTKTVGEMMTKEVISVHGGASLSEAARLMVENDISRLPVIEGESIVGIVDRHDILAGLA
;
A
#
# COMPACT_ATOMS: atom_id res chain seq x y z
N MET A 1 18.63 -10.14 18.22
CA MET A 1 17.35 -9.52 17.88
C MET A 1 17.57 -8.73 16.59
N LYS A 2 16.67 -8.78 15.61
CA LYS A 2 16.82 -8.00 14.37
C LYS A 2 16.30 -6.58 14.62
N THR A 3 17.00 -5.58 14.09
CA THR A 3 16.66 -4.17 14.24
C THR A 3 16.42 -3.51 12.87
N ALA A 4 15.93 -2.28 12.87
CA ALA A 4 15.72 -1.50 11.66
C ALA A 4 17.02 -1.34 10.85
N ARG A 5 18.16 -1.21 11.52
CA ARG A 5 19.50 -1.12 10.91
C ARG A 5 19.81 -2.29 9.97
N ASP A 6 19.34 -3.50 10.31
CA ASP A 6 19.58 -4.71 9.50
C ASP A 6 18.84 -4.72 8.16
N PHE A 7 17.79 -3.87 8.02
CA PHE A 7 16.91 -3.80 6.86
C PHE A 7 16.85 -2.40 6.24
N MET A 8 17.63 -1.46 6.80
CA MET A 8 17.62 -0.08 6.34
C MET A 8 18.21 0.01 4.93
N LEU A 9 17.49 0.68 4.04
CA LEU A 9 17.89 0.95 2.67
C LEU A 9 17.79 2.44 2.38
N GLU A 10 18.50 2.88 1.34
CA GLU A 10 18.33 4.22 0.82
C GLU A 10 16.96 4.37 0.18
N ILE A 11 16.27 5.44 0.53
CA ILE A 11 14.92 5.73 0.03
C ILE A 11 14.88 7.11 -0.64
N PRO A 12 14.03 7.28 -1.68
CA PRO A 12 13.84 8.58 -2.28
C PRO A 12 13.14 9.53 -1.30
N VAL A 13 13.64 10.77 -1.25
CA VAL A 13 13.13 11.82 -0.38
C VAL A 13 12.79 13.06 -1.22
N LEU A 14 11.72 13.74 -0.86
CA LEU A 14 11.32 15.03 -1.42
C LEU A 14 11.56 16.14 -0.42
N THR A 15 11.79 17.35 -0.91
CA THR A 15 11.62 18.56 -0.13
C THR A 15 10.17 19.03 -0.19
N TYR A 16 9.69 19.74 0.81
CA TYR A 16 8.29 20.22 0.85
C TYR A 16 7.90 21.15 -0.31
N HIS A 17 8.88 21.77 -0.99
CA HIS A 17 8.67 22.57 -2.19
C HIS A 17 8.65 21.76 -3.50
N ASP A 18 9.02 20.47 -3.46
CA ASP A 18 8.98 19.63 -4.65
C ASP A 18 7.54 19.50 -5.19
N GLY A 19 7.42 19.44 -6.49
CA GLY A 19 6.12 19.28 -7.13
C GLY A 19 5.57 17.86 -7.01
N ILE A 20 4.25 17.72 -6.95
CA ILE A 20 3.54 16.42 -6.91
C ILE A 20 3.90 15.53 -8.12
N THR A 21 4.35 16.11 -9.22
CA THR A 21 4.80 15.37 -10.40
C THR A 21 6.05 14.55 -10.12
N LYS A 22 6.98 15.07 -9.31
CA LYS A 22 8.20 14.36 -8.88
C LYS A 22 7.83 13.18 -7.98
N ALA A 23 6.88 13.39 -7.05
CA ALA A 23 6.32 12.31 -6.25
C ALA A 23 5.72 11.18 -7.09
N ARG A 24 4.92 11.51 -8.10
CA ARG A 24 4.37 10.50 -9.04
C ARG A 24 5.45 9.71 -9.75
N GLN A 25 6.54 10.36 -10.14
CA GLN A 25 7.65 9.68 -10.82
C GLN A 25 8.28 8.63 -9.91
N ILE A 26 8.51 8.97 -8.64
CA ILE A 26 9.04 8.04 -7.64
C ILE A 26 8.06 6.90 -7.36
N LEU A 27 6.78 7.22 -7.14
CA LEU A 27 5.74 6.26 -6.80
C LEU A 27 5.35 5.30 -7.94
N ARG A 28 5.91 5.46 -9.14
CA ARG A 28 5.81 4.47 -10.23
C ARG A 28 6.72 3.27 -10.02
N ASP A 29 7.77 3.42 -9.22
CA ASP A 29 8.59 2.30 -8.79
C ASP A 29 7.77 1.43 -7.83
N ASP A 30 7.69 0.14 -8.13
CA ASP A 30 6.88 -0.83 -7.39
C ASP A 30 7.32 -1.04 -5.95
N ARG A 31 8.54 -0.66 -5.62
CA ARG A 31 9.07 -0.76 -4.26
C ARG A 31 8.44 0.26 -3.32
N TYR A 32 8.05 1.44 -3.83
CA TYR A 32 7.62 2.56 -2.99
C TYR A 32 6.12 2.78 -3.05
N ARG A 33 5.48 2.88 -1.91
CA ARG A 33 4.06 3.26 -1.76
C ARG A 33 3.90 4.60 -1.09
N GLU A 34 4.93 5.01 -0.37
CA GLU A 34 5.11 6.29 0.29
C GLU A 34 6.41 6.94 -0.17
N VAL A 35 6.44 8.27 -0.19
CA VAL A 35 7.64 9.08 -0.37
C VAL A 35 7.72 10.06 0.77
N TYR A 36 8.87 10.10 1.43
CA TYR A 36 9.07 10.95 2.59
C TYR A 36 9.43 12.37 2.18
N VAL A 37 9.00 13.33 3.00
CA VAL A 37 9.15 14.76 2.75
C VAL A 37 9.94 15.39 3.89
N THR A 38 10.94 16.19 3.53
CA THR A 38 11.78 16.94 4.48
C THR A 38 11.56 18.45 4.40
N GLY A 39 11.79 19.10 5.51
CA GLY A 39 11.83 20.56 5.65
C GLY A 39 13.15 21.17 5.18
N VAL A 40 13.28 22.48 5.42
CA VAL A 40 14.50 23.27 5.09
C VAL A 40 15.74 22.75 5.82
N LYS A 41 15.57 22.30 7.06
CA LYS A 41 16.66 21.76 7.90
C LYS A 41 16.94 20.28 7.61
N LYS A 42 16.36 19.71 6.54
CA LYS A 42 16.40 18.29 6.20
C LYS A 42 15.80 17.37 7.27
N ASP A 43 15.02 17.91 8.18
CA ASP A 43 14.24 17.19 9.17
C ASP A 43 13.00 16.56 8.51
N LEU A 44 12.58 15.40 9.02
CA LEU A 44 11.39 14.71 8.55
C LEU A 44 10.13 15.52 8.86
N LEU A 45 9.37 15.88 7.83
CA LEU A 45 8.05 16.47 7.98
C LEU A 45 6.94 15.38 7.95
N GLY A 46 7.09 14.36 7.11
CA GLY A 46 6.11 13.31 6.97
C GLY A 46 6.24 12.57 5.65
N TYR A 47 5.11 12.08 5.12
CA TYR A 47 5.08 11.37 3.84
C TYR A 47 3.86 11.77 2.99
N ILE A 48 3.91 11.43 1.72
CA ILE A 48 2.78 11.38 0.79
C ILE A 48 2.69 10.00 0.16
N ASP A 49 1.51 9.59 -0.27
CA ASP A 49 1.29 8.29 -0.89
C ASP A 49 0.74 8.38 -2.32
N ILE A 50 0.50 7.21 -2.91
CA ILE A 50 -0.05 7.09 -4.26
C ILE A 50 -1.42 7.78 -4.37
N THR A 51 -2.28 7.72 -3.34
CA THR A 51 -3.60 8.35 -3.37
C THR A 51 -3.49 9.86 -3.44
N ASP A 52 -2.56 10.46 -2.69
CA ASP A 52 -2.30 11.90 -2.74
C ASP A 52 -1.81 12.31 -4.13
N ALA A 53 -0.90 11.52 -4.69
CA ALA A 53 -0.40 11.73 -6.04
C ALA A 53 -1.50 11.61 -7.12
N LEU A 54 -2.50 10.76 -6.92
CA LEU A 54 -3.64 10.59 -7.83
C LEU A 54 -4.67 11.74 -7.74
N ARG A 55 -4.78 12.42 -6.59
CA ARG A 55 -5.71 13.55 -6.42
C ARG A 55 -5.44 14.72 -7.36
N VAL A 56 -4.18 14.92 -7.76
CA VAL A 56 -3.82 16.00 -8.68
C VAL A 56 -3.78 15.44 -10.10
N THR A 57 -4.78 15.69 -10.91
CA THR A 57 -4.91 15.14 -12.27
C THR A 57 -4.17 15.97 -13.34
N ALA A 58 -3.91 17.24 -13.06
CA ALA A 58 -3.25 18.15 -14.00
C ALA A 58 -1.81 17.71 -14.33
N THR A 59 -1.46 17.84 -15.60
CA THR A 59 -0.15 17.43 -16.16
C THR A 59 0.98 18.38 -15.85
N LYS A 60 0.70 19.67 -15.91
CA LYS A 60 1.59 20.75 -15.51
C LYS A 60 0.93 21.41 -14.32
N SER A 61 1.27 20.93 -13.13
CA SER A 61 0.75 21.46 -11.89
C SER A 61 1.90 22.09 -11.13
N ASN A 62 1.71 23.32 -10.69
CA ASN A 62 2.59 23.99 -9.73
C ASN A 62 2.26 23.56 -8.27
N VAL A 63 1.43 22.53 -8.11
CA VAL A 63 1.08 21.99 -6.80
C VAL A 63 2.29 21.32 -6.19
N THR A 64 2.72 21.82 -5.05
CA THR A 64 3.78 21.23 -4.24
C THR A 64 3.24 20.08 -3.39
N VAL A 65 4.15 19.27 -2.85
CA VAL A 65 3.77 18.17 -1.95
C VAL A 65 3.34 18.65 -0.57
N GLU A 66 3.66 19.89 -0.19
CA GLU A 66 3.43 20.46 1.14
C GLU A 66 2.00 20.26 1.66
N GLY A 67 0.99 20.53 0.80
CA GLY A 67 -0.44 20.40 1.16
C GLY A 67 -0.93 18.97 1.35
N PHE A 68 -0.10 17.95 1.10
CA PHE A 68 -0.48 16.53 1.18
C PHE A 68 0.30 15.76 2.24
N VAL A 69 1.25 16.39 2.94
CA VAL A 69 2.11 15.72 3.90
C VAL A 69 1.30 15.18 5.08
N LYS A 70 1.49 13.89 5.36
CA LYS A 70 0.88 13.15 6.46
C LYS A 70 1.95 12.71 7.45
N GLU A 71 1.56 12.47 8.70
CA GLU A 71 2.46 11.96 9.73
C GLU A 71 2.99 10.57 9.36
N ALA A 72 4.31 10.40 9.43
CA ALA A 72 4.98 9.18 9.01
C ALA A 72 5.26 8.21 10.17
N ALA A 73 5.18 6.91 9.88
CA ALA A 73 5.80 5.90 10.72
C ALA A 73 7.31 6.13 10.74
N SER A 74 7.88 6.38 11.92
CA SER A 74 9.30 6.63 12.10
C SER A 74 9.88 5.83 13.26
N ALA A 75 11.16 5.49 13.19
CA ALA A 75 11.88 4.76 14.21
C ALA A 75 13.37 5.14 14.22
N GLY A 76 14.07 4.83 15.30
CA GLY A 76 15.51 4.86 15.33
C GLY A 76 16.13 3.58 14.75
N PRO A 77 17.44 3.60 14.39
CA PRO A 77 18.09 2.47 13.73
C PRO A 77 18.13 1.19 14.59
N ASP A 78 18.15 1.34 15.90
CA ASP A 78 18.25 0.20 16.84
C ASP A 78 16.88 -0.30 17.34
N THR A 79 15.78 0.22 16.79
CA THR A 79 14.42 -0.23 17.07
C THR A 79 14.21 -1.64 16.49
N SER A 80 13.53 -2.54 17.24
CA SER A 80 13.22 -3.88 16.77
C SER A 80 12.30 -3.86 15.54
N ILE A 81 12.45 -4.83 14.65
CA ILE A 81 11.64 -4.92 13.43
C ILE A 81 10.16 -5.10 13.75
N GLU A 82 9.82 -5.78 14.84
CA GLU A 82 8.46 -5.95 15.31
C GLU A 82 7.85 -4.59 15.72
N SER A 83 8.60 -3.77 16.47
CA SER A 83 8.16 -2.41 16.87
C SER A 83 8.02 -1.49 15.66
N VAL A 84 8.92 -1.59 14.67
CA VAL A 84 8.80 -0.85 13.42
C VAL A 84 7.55 -1.25 12.64
N ALA A 85 7.29 -2.55 12.52
CA ALA A 85 6.09 -3.05 11.86
C ALA A 85 4.79 -2.63 12.58
N GLN A 86 4.79 -2.59 13.92
CA GLN A 86 3.67 -2.05 14.69
C GLN A 86 3.45 -0.55 14.43
N SER A 87 4.53 0.23 14.27
CA SER A 87 4.43 1.64 13.87
C SER A 87 3.83 1.77 12.48
N MET A 88 4.30 1.00 11.49
CA MET A 88 3.71 0.97 10.14
C MET A 88 2.21 0.64 10.19
N ARG A 89 1.83 -0.36 11.01
CA ARG A 89 0.43 -0.73 11.20
C ARG A 89 -0.40 0.43 11.78
N LYS A 90 0.12 1.13 12.79
CA LYS A 90 -0.55 2.29 13.42
C LYS A 90 -0.83 3.40 12.41
N PHE A 91 0.09 3.67 11.50
CA PHE A 91 -0.02 4.71 10.49
C PHE A 91 -0.60 4.20 9.15
N SER A 92 -0.89 2.89 9.05
CA SER A 92 -1.38 2.23 7.83
C SER A 92 -0.46 2.47 6.62
N THR A 93 0.86 2.40 6.85
CA THR A 93 1.90 2.56 5.83
C THR A 93 2.61 1.24 5.54
N ASP A 94 3.10 1.07 4.33
CA ASP A 94 3.88 -0.11 3.92
C ASP A 94 5.40 0.12 4.06
N SER A 95 5.78 1.29 4.61
CA SER A 95 7.17 1.62 4.94
C SER A 95 7.26 2.44 6.22
N ALA A 96 8.45 2.49 6.82
CA ALA A 96 8.79 3.41 7.89
C ALA A 96 10.12 4.08 7.59
N VAL A 97 10.25 5.35 7.99
CA VAL A 97 11.49 6.10 7.87
C VAL A 97 12.33 5.92 9.12
N ILE A 98 13.63 5.72 8.93
CA ILE A 98 14.59 5.62 10.01
C ILE A 98 15.29 6.97 10.16
N VAL A 99 15.25 7.50 11.38
CA VAL A 99 15.73 8.84 11.68
C VAL A 99 16.73 8.83 12.84
N ASP A 100 17.58 9.84 12.85
CA ASP A 100 18.43 10.16 14.00
C ASP A 100 17.64 10.93 15.10
N PRO A 101 18.25 11.20 16.28
CA PRO A 101 17.61 11.99 17.33
C PRO A 101 17.21 13.42 16.92
N CYS A 102 17.86 14.00 15.90
CA CYS A 102 17.53 15.29 15.33
C CYS A 102 16.44 15.22 14.25
N ARG A 103 15.85 14.02 14.01
CA ARG A 103 14.86 13.72 12.98
C ARG A 103 15.37 13.81 11.54
N HIS A 104 16.69 13.76 11.31
CA HIS A 104 17.22 13.62 9.96
C HIS A 104 17.03 12.19 9.47
N ILE A 105 16.68 12.04 8.19
CA ILE A 105 16.45 10.74 7.58
C ILE A 105 17.79 10.02 7.37
N LEU A 106 17.93 8.84 7.95
CA LEU A 106 19.07 7.93 7.76
C LEU A 106 18.80 6.91 6.64
N GLY A 107 17.53 6.57 6.41
CA GLY A 107 17.08 5.61 5.43
C GLY A 107 15.63 5.22 5.68
N GLY A 108 15.19 4.11 5.10
CA GLY A 108 13.86 3.56 5.33
C GLY A 108 13.87 2.04 5.38
N VAL A 109 12.78 1.48 5.84
CA VAL A 109 12.53 0.04 5.83
C VAL A 109 11.17 -0.23 5.19
N LEU A 110 11.06 -1.32 4.46
CA LEU A 110 9.83 -1.70 3.77
C LEU A 110 9.16 -2.87 4.50
N LEU A 111 7.84 -2.83 4.60
CA LEU A 111 7.08 -3.93 5.22
C LEU A 111 7.25 -5.23 4.44
N SER A 112 7.43 -5.17 3.12
CA SER A 112 7.74 -6.34 2.29
C SER A 112 8.98 -7.10 2.76
N ASP A 113 9.99 -6.38 3.24
CA ASP A 113 11.26 -6.97 3.66
C ASP A 113 11.20 -7.46 5.11
N LEU A 114 10.48 -6.74 5.98
CA LEU A 114 10.30 -7.12 7.38
C LEU A 114 9.33 -8.29 7.57
N PHE A 115 8.25 -8.31 6.80
CA PHE A 115 7.12 -9.22 6.99
C PHE A 115 7.54 -10.70 6.96
N PRO A 116 8.30 -11.21 5.96
CA PRO A 116 8.73 -12.61 5.95
C PRO A 116 9.56 -13.01 7.18
N VAL A 117 10.41 -12.08 7.65
CA VAL A 117 11.26 -12.32 8.81
C VAL A 117 10.45 -12.33 10.10
N ILE A 118 9.52 -11.39 10.25
CA ILE A 118 8.65 -11.30 11.43
C ILE A 118 7.81 -12.56 11.56
N ILE A 119 7.13 -12.99 10.50
CA ILE A 119 6.25 -14.17 10.55
C ILE A 119 7.01 -15.48 10.75
N SER A 120 8.27 -15.57 10.30
CA SER A 120 9.09 -16.77 10.52
C SER A 120 9.57 -16.93 11.96
N ARG A 121 9.56 -15.86 12.75
CA ARG A 121 10.11 -15.80 14.11
C ARG A 121 9.07 -15.73 15.20
N ASN A 122 7.85 -15.43 14.84
CA ASN A 122 6.77 -15.20 15.79
C ASN A 122 5.59 -16.14 15.49
N GLU A 123 4.92 -16.57 16.53
CA GLU A 123 3.67 -17.29 16.38
C GLU A 123 2.55 -16.31 15.99
N LEU A 124 1.75 -16.73 15.02
CA LEU A 124 0.56 -16.02 14.58
C LEU A 124 -0.67 -16.76 15.10
N SER A 125 -1.40 -16.13 16.00
CA SER A 125 -2.60 -16.72 16.58
C SER A 125 -3.87 -16.14 15.95
N GLY A 126 -4.85 -17.00 15.70
CA GLY A 126 -6.17 -16.62 15.22
C GLY A 126 -6.48 -17.08 13.79
N ARG A 127 -7.69 -16.77 13.37
CA ARG A 127 -8.22 -17.10 12.03
C ARG A 127 -8.38 -15.84 11.19
N VAL A 128 -8.34 -16.01 9.88
CA VAL A 128 -8.53 -14.92 8.89
C VAL A 128 -9.85 -14.18 9.15
N SER A 129 -10.95 -14.91 9.38
CA SER A 129 -12.28 -14.32 9.64
C SER A 129 -12.33 -13.37 10.85
N THR A 130 -11.41 -13.50 11.79
CA THR A 130 -11.37 -12.62 12.99
C THR A 130 -10.60 -11.32 12.75
N ARG A 131 -9.86 -11.21 11.67
CA ARG A 131 -9.00 -10.07 11.35
C ARG A 131 -9.30 -9.41 10.02
N MET A 132 -9.95 -10.12 9.09
CA MET A 132 -10.29 -9.57 7.77
C MET A 132 -11.19 -8.35 7.86
N SER A 133 -11.03 -7.43 6.94
CA SER A 133 -12.01 -6.37 6.69
C SER A 133 -13.20 -6.93 5.91
N THR A 134 -14.40 -6.76 6.44
CA THR A 134 -15.66 -7.14 5.76
C THR A 134 -16.25 -5.99 4.95
N LYS A 135 -15.73 -4.76 5.15
CA LYS A 135 -16.11 -3.60 4.35
C LYS A 135 -15.38 -3.65 3.00
N ILE A 136 -16.03 -4.22 2.00
CA ILE A 136 -15.46 -4.45 0.67
C ILE A 136 -16.12 -3.50 -0.32
N ALA A 137 -15.31 -2.73 -1.04
CA ALA A 137 -15.74 -2.05 -2.25
C ALA A 137 -15.23 -2.83 -3.46
N THR A 138 -16.08 -3.02 -4.46
CA THR A 138 -15.78 -3.83 -5.66
C THR A 138 -15.79 -3.00 -6.92
N ALA A 139 -15.22 -3.55 -8.00
CA ALA A 139 -15.28 -3.01 -9.35
C ALA A 139 -15.90 -4.04 -10.30
N ASP A 140 -16.48 -3.56 -11.39
CA ASP A 140 -16.88 -4.39 -12.54
C ASP A 140 -15.78 -4.35 -13.62
N PRO A 141 -15.53 -5.43 -14.37
CA PRO A 141 -14.57 -5.41 -15.48
C PRO A 141 -14.84 -4.33 -16.53
N ASN A 142 -16.10 -3.91 -16.67
CA ASN A 142 -16.50 -2.86 -17.60
C ASN A 142 -16.42 -1.45 -17.02
N ASP A 143 -16.15 -1.31 -15.71
CA ASP A 143 -15.89 0.00 -15.11
C ASP A 143 -14.74 0.70 -15.85
N THR A 144 -14.85 1.99 -16.07
CA THR A 144 -13.78 2.79 -16.65
C THR A 144 -12.71 3.09 -15.60
N LEU A 145 -11.49 3.37 -16.05
CA LEU A 145 -10.41 3.77 -15.13
C LEU A 145 -10.72 5.09 -14.41
N GLN A 146 -11.55 5.97 -15.02
CA GLN A 146 -12.04 7.18 -14.35
C GLN A 146 -12.92 6.86 -13.15
N GLN A 147 -13.83 5.89 -13.28
CA GLN A 147 -14.68 5.45 -12.17
C GLN A 147 -13.85 4.84 -11.04
N ILE A 148 -12.83 4.03 -11.36
CA ILE A 148 -11.93 3.49 -10.33
C ILE A 148 -11.09 4.58 -9.68
N HIS A 149 -10.58 5.53 -10.45
CA HIS A 149 -9.87 6.69 -9.90
C HIS A 149 -10.74 7.46 -8.90
N ALA A 150 -11.99 7.77 -9.26
CA ALA A 150 -12.94 8.43 -8.36
C ALA A 150 -13.17 7.59 -7.09
N LYS A 151 -13.45 6.29 -7.23
CA LYS A 151 -13.62 5.37 -6.10
C LYS A 151 -12.40 5.40 -5.15
N ILE A 152 -11.16 5.38 -5.67
CA ILE A 152 -9.94 5.44 -4.85
C ILE A 152 -9.84 6.75 -4.08
N VAL A 153 -10.07 7.88 -4.76
CA VAL A 153 -9.93 9.22 -4.17
C VAL A 153 -11.00 9.48 -3.10
N GLU A 154 -12.23 9.02 -3.34
CA GLU A 154 -13.38 9.26 -2.47
C GLU A 154 -13.45 8.29 -1.29
N SER A 155 -13.20 7.00 -1.53
CA SER A 155 -13.36 5.97 -0.49
C SER A 155 -12.13 5.77 0.40
N GLY A 156 -10.95 6.16 -0.09
CA GLY A 156 -9.67 5.85 0.57
C GLY A 156 -9.22 4.39 0.43
N PHE A 157 -10.01 3.51 -0.22
CA PHE A 157 -9.57 2.14 -0.49
C PHE A 157 -8.44 2.13 -1.52
N THR A 158 -7.48 1.25 -1.31
CA THR A 158 -6.26 1.17 -2.14
C THR A 158 -6.35 0.13 -3.24
N ALA A 159 -7.32 -0.79 -3.16
CA ALA A 159 -7.56 -1.84 -4.15
C ALA A 159 -9.01 -2.32 -4.11
N PHE A 160 -9.47 -2.83 -5.23
CA PHE A 160 -10.83 -3.32 -5.44
C PHE A 160 -10.80 -4.70 -6.07
N PRO A 161 -11.42 -5.70 -5.43
CA PRO A 161 -11.77 -6.96 -6.12
C PRO A 161 -12.66 -6.66 -7.32
N VAL A 162 -12.33 -7.27 -8.44
CA VAL A 162 -13.13 -7.15 -9.67
C VAL A 162 -14.08 -8.34 -9.75
N ILE A 163 -15.38 -8.05 -9.78
CA ILE A 163 -16.43 -9.06 -9.69
C ILE A 163 -17.22 -9.14 -11.01
N ARG A 164 -17.39 -10.36 -11.53
CA ARG A 164 -18.31 -10.67 -12.64
C ARG A 164 -19.19 -11.83 -12.24
N LYS A 165 -20.50 -11.67 -12.37
CA LYS A 165 -21.51 -12.73 -12.04
C LYS A 165 -21.27 -13.34 -10.63
N LYS A 166 -21.05 -12.48 -9.63
CA LYS A 166 -20.76 -12.81 -8.22
C LYS A 166 -19.40 -13.48 -7.96
N ARG A 167 -18.59 -13.78 -8.98
CA ARG A 167 -17.27 -14.37 -8.84
C ARG A 167 -16.19 -13.32 -8.97
N ILE A 168 -15.14 -13.46 -8.19
CA ILE A 168 -13.95 -12.61 -8.34
C ILE A 168 -13.19 -13.04 -9.60
N VAL A 169 -12.86 -12.08 -10.46
CA VAL A 169 -12.17 -12.30 -11.73
C VAL A 169 -10.84 -11.55 -11.84
N GLY A 170 -10.52 -10.76 -10.83
CA GLY A 170 -9.27 -10.01 -10.78
C GLY A 170 -9.21 -9.01 -9.62
N PHE A 171 -8.15 -8.23 -9.62
CA PHE A 171 -7.94 -7.09 -8.73
C PHE A 171 -7.48 -5.88 -9.53
N ILE A 172 -7.93 -4.69 -9.11
CA ILE A 172 -7.40 -3.41 -9.56
C ILE A 172 -7.05 -2.55 -8.35
N SER A 173 -5.91 -1.87 -8.41
CA SER A 173 -5.39 -1.06 -7.30
C SER A 173 -4.98 0.35 -7.75
N ARG A 174 -4.78 1.24 -6.77
CA ARG A 174 -4.19 2.57 -7.00
C ARG A 174 -2.81 2.49 -7.68
N ARG A 175 -2.08 1.38 -7.48
CA ARG A 175 -0.78 1.13 -8.09
C ARG A 175 -0.91 0.91 -9.60
N ASP A 176 -1.91 0.17 -10.05
CA ASP A 176 -2.14 -0.07 -11.47
C ASP A 176 -2.43 1.23 -12.20
N LEU A 177 -3.15 2.16 -11.56
CA LEU A 177 -3.42 3.48 -12.12
C LEU A 177 -2.16 4.34 -12.22
N ILE A 178 -1.26 4.33 -11.23
CA ILE A 178 -0.07 5.18 -11.27
C ILE A 178 1.00 4.63 -12.21
N ARG A 179 1.15 3.29 -12.30
CA ARG A 179 2.11 2.61 -13.19
C ARG A 179 1.83 2.83 -14.66
N SER A 180 0.58 2.73 -15.05
CA SER A 180 0.18 2.81 -16.47
C SER A 180 0.57 4.11 -17.15
N GLY A 181 1.13 5.08 -16.42
CA GLY A 181 1.33 6.44 -16.92
C GLY A 181 0.00 7.08 -17.34
N GLY A 182 -1.05 6.26 -17.23
CA GLY A 182 -2.34 6.43 -17.81
C GLY A 182 -3.31 7.23 -16.96
N VAL A 183 -2.92 7.70 -15.78
CA VAL A 183 -3.74 8.72 -15.10
C VAL A 183 -4.03 9.86 -16.08
N ARG A 184 -3.08 10.20 -16.94
CA ARG A 184 -3.26 11.20 -17.99
C ARG A 184 -4.10 10.72 -19.17
N SER A 185 -3.74 9.57 -19.76
CA SER A 185 -4.43 9.05 -20.94
C SER A 185 -5.73 8.36 -20.60
N SER A 186 -5.83 7.78 -19.40
CA SER A 186 -7.05 7.10 -18.93
C SER A 186 -8.06 8.04 -18.31
N LEU A 187 -7.61 9.19 -17.78
CA LEU A 187 -8.48 10.30 -17.32
C LEU A 187 -8.74 11.33 -18.44
N ALA A 188 -8.11 11.20 -19.60
CA ALA A 188 -8.51 11.98 -20.78
C ALA A 188 -10.00 11.68 -21.06
N GLN A 189 -10.78 12.71 -21.36
CA GLN A 189 -12.24 12.64 -21.54
C GLN A 189 -12.73 11.56 -22.51
N ASN A 190 -11.84 10.98 -23.32
CA ASN A 190 -12.12 9.97 -24.34
C ASN A 190 -11.41 8.62 -24.11
N SER A 191 -10.92 8.33 -22.89
CA SER A 191 -10.32 7.03 -22.64
C SER A 191 -11.40 5.95 -22.49
N THR A 192 -11.34 4.96 -23.37
CA THR A 192 -12.22 3.77 -23.35
C THR A 192 -11.64 2.62 -22.53
N LYS A 193 -10.45 2.78 -21.93
CA LYS A 193 -9.80 1.72 -21.15
C LYS A 193 -10.65 1.31 -19.96
N THR A 194 -10.84 0.00 -19.85
CA THR A 194 -11.64 -0.62 -18.81
C THR A 194 -10.78 -1.27 -17.72
N VAL A 195 -11.38 -1.55 -16.58
CA VAL A 195 -10.79 -2.33 -15.48
C VAL A 195 -10.33 -3.69 -15.97
N GLY A 196 -11.14 -4.37 -16.78
CA GLY A 196 -10.85 -5.72 -17.31
C GLY A 196 -9.59 -5.80 -18.16
N GLU A 197 -9.17 -4.68 -18.77
CA GLU A 197 -7.92 -4.59 -19.54
C GLU A 197 -6.68 -4.37 -18.67
N MET A 198 -6.87 -3.82 -17.44
CA MET A 198 -5.76 -3.43 -16.57
C MET A 198 -5.65 -4.26 -15.29
N MET A 199 -6.71 -4.96 -14.90
CA MET A 199 -6.72 -5.75 -13.66
C MET A 199 -5.71 -6.89 -13.70
N THR A 200 -5.16 -7.23 -12.54
CA THR A 200 -4.47 -8.50 -12.34
C THR A 200 -5.50 -9.62 -12.32
N LYS A 201 -5.35 -10.61 -13.20
CA LYS A 201 -6.33 -11.71 -13.39
C LYS A 201 -6.06 -12.92 -12.50
N GLU A 202 -4.80 -13.11 -12.09
CA GLU A 202 -4.45 -14.18 -11.16
C GLU A 202 -4.85 -13.77 -9.74
N VAL A 203 -5.86 -14.46 -9.21
CA VAL A 203 -6.39 -14.17 -7.88
C VAL A 203 -6.06 -15.32 -6.94
N ILE A 204 -5.13 -15.10 -6.05
CA ILE A 204 -4.85 -15.99 -4.93
C ILE A 204 -5.78 -15.58 -3.79
N SER A 205 -6.50 -16.54 -3.23
CA SER A 205 -7.51 -16.33 -2.20
C SER A 205 -7.28 -17.23 -1.00
N VAL A 206 -7.95 -16.92 0.10
CA VAL A 206 -7.93 -17.71 1.33
C VAL A 206 -9.36 -17.89 1.86
N HIS A 207 -9.59 -18.96 2.60
CA HIS A 207 -10.87 -19.21 3.28
C HIS A 207 -10.90 -18.50 4.64
N GLY A 208 -12.06 -18.00 5.08
CA GLY A 208 -12.19 -17.31 6.38
C GLY A 208 -11.81 -18.17 7.59
N GLY A 209 -11.99 -19.49 7.49
CA GLY A 209 -11.56 -20.45 8.50
C GLY A 209 -10.06 -20.76 8.56
N ALA A 210 -9.29 -20.33 7.56
CA ALA A 210 -7.85 -20.53 7.52
C ALA A 210 -7.14 -19.81 8.67
N SER A 211 -5.95 -20.26 9.04
CA SER A 211 -5.11 -19.60 10.04
C SER A 211 -4.46 -18.33 9.47
N LEU A 212 -4.12 -17.40 10.36
CA LEU A 212 -3.32 -16.23 9.95
C LEU A 212 -1.94 -16.65 9.42
N SER A 213 -1.36 -17.74 9.93
CA SER A 213 -0.09 -18.29 9.44
C SER A 213 -0.19 -18.78 7.99
N GLU A 214 -1.31 -19.41 7.62
CA GLU A 214 -1.56 -19.84 6.24
C GLU A 214 -1.70 -18.64 5.30
N ALA A 215 -2.47 -17.63 5.69
CA ALA A 215 -2.60 -16.39 4.92
C ALA A 215 -1.26 -15.67 4.76
N ALA A 216 -0.46 -15.59 5.85
CA ALA A 216 0.87 -15.01 5.82
C ALA A 216 1.80 -15.74 4.85
N ARG A 217 1.81 -17.08 4.88
CA ARG A 217 2.60 -17.92 3.97
C ARG A 217 2.22 -17.66 2.51
N LEU A 218 0.92 -17.64 2.18
CA LEU A 218 0.45 -17.32 0.83
C LEU A 218 0.91 -15.93 0.36
N MET A 219 0.88 -14.92 1.24
CA MET A 219 1.35 -13.57 0.92
C MET A 219 2.85 -13.53 0.61
N VAL A 220 3.67 -14.31 1.34
CA VAL A 220 5.12 -14.36 1.13
C VAL A 220 5.47 -15.15 -0.13
N GLU A 221 4.90 -16.35 -0.30
CA GLU A 221 5.21 -17.23 -1.43
C GLU A 221 4.86 -16.60 -2.78
N ASN A 222 3.85 -15.73 -2.81
CA ASN A 222 3.36 -15.10 -4.04
C ASN A 222 3.70 -13.62 -4.15
N ASP A 223 4.49 -13.09 -3.22
CA ASP A 223 4.84 -11.65 -3.13
C ASP A 223 3.64 -10.70 -3.24
N ILE A 224 2.56 -11.03 -2.54
CA ILE A 224 1.34 -10.21 -2.50
C ILE A 224 1.10 -9.65 -1.11
N SER A 225 0.48 -8.47 -1.04
CA SER A 225 0.25 -7.77 0.22
C SER A 225 -1.14 -8.00 0.80
N ARG A 226 -2.04 -8.65 0.07
CA ARG A 226 -3.43 -8.90 0.48
C ARG A 226 -4.03 -10.08 -0.24
N LEU A 227 -5.04 -10.69 0.41
CA LEU A 227 -5.80 -11.82 -0.11
C LEU A 227 -7.28 -11.53 0.00
N PRO A 228 -8.09 -11.80 -1.02
CA PRO A 228 -9.52 -11.91 -0.86
C PRO A 228 -9.84 -13.13 -0.01
N VAL A 229 -10.81 -12.97 0.87
CA VAL A 229 -11.37 -14.06 1.65
C VAL A 229 -12.64 -14.54 0.97
N ILE A 230 -12.68 -15.83 0.62
CA ILE A 230 -13.76 -16.40 -0.17
C ILE A 230 -14.48 -17.49 0.64
N GLU A 231 -15.80 -17.48 0.62
CA GLU A 231 -16.65 -18.56 1.09
C GLU A 231 -17.59 -18.99 -0.05
N GLY A 232 -17.46 -20.25 -0.44
CA GLY A 232 -18.08 -20.75 -1.67
C GLY A 232 -17.55 -19.98 -2.90
N GLU A 233 -18.45 -19.33 -3.63
CA GLU A 233 -18.10 -18.50 -4.80
C GLU A 233 -18.05 -17.00 -4.49
N SER A 234 -18.32 -16.59 -3.24
CA SER A 234 -18.51 -15.21 -2.86
C SER A 234 -17.32 -14.68 -2.05
N ILE A 235 -16.91 -13.45 -2.34
CA ILE A 235 -15.96 -12.74 -1.51
C ILE A 235 -16.68 -12.23 -0.24
N VAL A 236 -16.12 -12.54 0.92
CA VAL A 236 -16.66 -12.15 2.25
C VAL A 236 -15.76 -11.19 3.00
N GLY A 237 -14.52 -11.02 2.57
CA GLY A 237 -13.57 -10.13 3.22
C GLY A 237 -12.30 -9.94 2.40
N ILE A 238 -11.43 -9.10 2.93
CA ILE A 238 -10.04 -8.92 2.49
C ILE A 238 -9.17 -8.96 3.74
N VAL A 239 -8.06 -9.68 3.68
CA VAL A 239 -7.01 -9.69 4.71
C VAL A 239 -5.71 -9.19 4.11
N ASP A 240 -4.98 -8.32 4.80
CA ASP A 240 -3.69 -7.80 4.35
C ASP A 240 -2.57 -8.04 5.37
N ARG A 241 -1.34 -7.60 5.05
CA ARG A 241 -0.18 -7.78 5.93
C ARG A 241 -0.37 -7.10 7.30
N HIS A 242 -1.08 -5.97 7.37
CA HIS A 242 -1.36 -5.28 8.64
C HIS A 242 -2.33 -6.06 9.52
N ASP A 243 -3.31 -6.74 8.90
CA ASP A 243 -4.24 -7.62 9.62
C ASP A 243 -3.50 -8.83 10.19
N ILE A 244 -2.55 -9.40 9.42
CA ILE A 244 -1.69 -10.50 9.89
C ILE A 244 -0.84 -10.06 11.08
N LEU A 245 -0.20 -8.89 11.00
CA LEU A 245 0.62 -8.34 12.09
C LEU A 245 -0.19 -8.07 13.37
N ALA A 246 -1.50 -7.88 13.25
CA ALA A 246 -2.39 -7.77 14.41
C ALA A 246 -2.58 -9.10 15.16
N GLY A 247 -2.18 -10.21 14.58
CA GLY A 247 -2.21 -11.55 15.17
C GLY A 247 -0.88 -11.98 15.82
N LEU A 248 0.13 -11.11 15.84
CA LEU A 248 1.36 -11.37 16.61
C LEU A 248 1.03 -11.45 18.10
N ALA A 249 1.49 -12.52 18.73
CA ALA A 249 1.30 -12.80 20.15
C ALA A 249 2.19 -11.90 21.03
#